data_21b057eee6afd9f84e46159eda74d90f
#
_entry.id   21b057eee6afd9f84e46159eda74d90f
#
_cell.length_a   1.000
_cell.length_b   1.000
_cell.length_c   1.000
_cell.angle_alpha   90.00
_cell.angle_beta   90.00
_cell.angle_gamma   90.00
#
_symmetry.space_group_name_H-M   'P 1'
#
loop_
_entity.id
_entity.type
_entity.pdbx_description
1 polymer ?
#
loop_
_entity_poly.entity_id
_entity_poly.type
_entity_poly.pdbx_seq_one_letter_code
_entity_poly.pdbx_strand_id
1 'polypeptide(L)' 'HLLRALMDTGDTTLVEASPYDRLWGIGMDQNAPGVEDPANWRGQNLLGQVLTRLRDNLRHDLDQTSKPAHSRP' A
#
# COMPACT_ATOMS: atom_id res chain seq x y z
N HIS A 1 16.05 4.17 -0.74
CA HIS A 1 15.33 4.55 -1.95
C HIS A 1 13.84 4.28 -1.77
N LEU A 2 13.01 5.24 -2.11
CA LEU A 2 11.57 5.15 -1.86
C LEU A 2 10.91 3.98 -2.58
N LEU A 3 11.25 3.80 -3.86
CA LEU A 3 10.67 2.71 -4.64
C LEU A 3 11.05 1.35 -4.05
N ARG A 4 12.29 1.20 -3.65
CA ARG A 4 12.72 -0.04 -3.01
C ARG A 4 11.97 -0.29 -1.72
N ALA A 5 11.84 0.75 -0.88
CA ALA A 5 11.10 0.62 0.37
C ALA A 5 9.65 0.19 0.11
N LEU A 6 9.03 0.76 -0.91
CA LEU A 6 7.67 0.41 -1.28
C LEU A 6 7.58 -1.06 -1.74
N MET A 7 8.51 -1.50 -2.58
CA MET A 7 8.51 -2.87 -3.07
C MET A 7 8.82 -3.87 -1.98
N ASP A 8 9.63 -3.48 -0.99
CA ASP A 8 9.99 -4.36 0.13
C ASP A 8 8.81 -4.65 1.05
N THR A 9 7.71 -3.90 0.96
CA THR A 9 6.53 -4.18 1.77
C THR A 9 5.80 -5.45 1.34
N GLY A 10 6.16 -6.03 0.21
CA GLY A 10 5.58 -7.29 -0.24
C GLY A 10 4.13 -7.16 -0.63
N ASP A 11 3.30 -8.05 -0.12
CA ASP A 11 1.86 -8.09 -0.43
C ASP A 11 1.01 -7.51 0.69
N THR A 12 1.62 -6.85 1.65
CA THR A 12 0.89 -6.31 2.79
C THR A 12 0.02 -5.12 2.37
N THR A 13 -1.02 -4.87 3.15
CA THR A 13 -1.83 -3.66 2.98
C THR A 13 -1.09 -2.50 3.61
N LEU A 14 -0.91 -1.42 2.84
CA LEU A 14 -0.26 -0.22 3.34
C LEU A 14 -1.28 0.66 4.05
N VAL A 15 -0.85 1.28 5.14
CA VAL A 15 -1.76 2.00 6.04
C VAL A 15 -1.12 3.32 6.44
N GLU A 16 -1.91 4.40 6.35
CA GLU A 16 -1.50 5.69 6.91
C GLU A 16 -2.09 5.83 8.30
N ALA A 17 -1.28 5.56 9.31
CA ALA A 17 -1.72 5.62 10.71
C ALA A 17 -1.65 7.06 11.21
N SER A 18 -2.72 7.78 11.03
CA SER A 18 -2.85 9.16 11.50
C SER A 18 -4.15 9.31 12.29
N PRO A 19 -4.07 9.69 13.57
CA PRO A 19 -5.28 9.80 14.39
C PRO A 19 -6.20 10.95 13.97
N TYR A 20 -5.66 11.91 13.24
CA TYR A 20 -6.41 13.11 12.88
C TYR A 20 -6.85 13.14 11.42
N ASP A 21 -6.46 12.14 10.64
CA ASP A 21 -6.77 12.12 9.21
C ASP A 21 -7.67 10.91 8.91
N ARG A 22 -8.96 11.19 8.74
CA ARG A 22 -9.93 10.13 8.47
C ARG A 22 -10.16 9.91 6.99
N LEU A 23 -9.55 10.71 6.15
CA LEU A 23 -9.68 10.57 4.71
C LEU A 23 -8.49 9.81 4.15
N TRP A 24 -7.28 10.35 4.32
CA TRP A 24 -6.07 9.75 3.79
C TRP A 24 -5.49 8.68 4.72
N GLY A 25 -5.76 8.81 6.00
CA GLY A 25 -5.32 7.85 7.00
C GLY A 25 -6.47 7.04 7.57
N ILE A 26 -6.17 6.25 8.58
CA ILE A 26 -7.16 5.37 9.24
C ILE A 26 -7.84 6.03 10.44
N GLY A 27 -7.45 7.25 10.77
CA GLY A 27 -8.05 7.93 11.91
C GLY A 27 -7.64 7.35 13.26
N MET A 28 -6.55 6.60 13.30
CA MET A 28 -6.03 5.97 14.51
C MET A 28 -4.51 6.01 14.50
N ASP A 29 -3.93 6.12 15.69
CA ASP A 29 -2.49 6.01 15.87
C ASP A 29 -2.04 4.57 15.64
N GLN A 30 -0.79 4.40 15.21
CA GLN A 30 -0.26 3.07 14.94
C GLN A 30 -0.21 2.16 16.17
N ASN A 31 -0.23 2.76 17.35
CA ASN A 31 -0.21 2.01 18.61
C ASN A 31 -1.57 1.97 19.31
N ALA A 32 -2.62 2.44 18.64
CA ALA A 32 -3.96 2.45 19.24
C ALA A 32 -4.47 1.02 19.45
N PRO A 33 -5.19 0.78 20.54
CA PRO A 33 -5.79 -0.54 20.76
C PRO A 33 -6.71 -0.91 19.60
N GLY A 34 -6.56 -2.12 19.07
CA GLY A 34 -7.40 -2.61 17.99
C GLY A 34 -7.01 -2.13 16.60
N VAL A 35 -5.90 -1.39 16.46
CA VAL A 35 -5.51 -0.82 15.17
C VAL A 35 -5.17 -1.90 14.15
N GLU A 36 -4.76 -3.08 14.58
CA GLU A 36 -4.43 -4.18 13.68
C GLU A 36 -5.65 -4.77 12.98
N ASP A 37 -6.84 -4.48 13.46
CA ASP A 37 -8.08 -4.94 12.82
C ASP A 37 -8.67 -3.79 11.99
N PRO A 38 -8.68 -3.91 10.65
CA PRO A 38 -9.22 -2.85 9.81
C PRO A 38 -10.68 -2.48 10.11
N ALA A 39 -11.45 -3.38 10.69
CA ALA A 39 -12.83 -3.10 11.04
C ALA A 39 -12.95 -1.99 12.10
N ASN A 40 -11.86 -1.74 12.85
CA ASN A 40 -11.83 -0.71 13.86
C ASN A 40 -11.40 0.65 13.34
N TRP A 41 -10.92 0.73 12.10
CA TRP A 41 -10.39 1.96 11.56
C TRP A 41 -11.50 3.01 11.42
N ARG A 42 -11.16 4.24 11.79
CA ARG A 42 -12.09 5.37 11.77
C ARG A 42 -11.96 6.23 10.54
N GLY A 43 -11.05 5.87 9.65
CA GLY A 43 -10.78 6.61 8.42
C GLY A 43 -10.72 5.68 7.24
N GLN A 44 -10.71 6.28 6.05
CA GLN A 44 -10.80 5.55 4.79
C GLN A 44 -9.46 5.02 4.29
N ASN A 45 -8.34 5.49 4.85
CA ASN A 45 -6.99 5.06 4.45
C ASN A 45 -6.75 5.21 2.94
N LEU A 46 -7.18 6.32 2.37
CA LEU A 46 -7.01 6.52 0.92
C LEU A 46 -5.54 6.51 0.51
N LEU A 47 -4.67 7.11 1.33
CA LEU A 47 -3.24 7.11 1.02
C LEU A 47 -2.68 5.69 0.99
N GLY A 48 -3.02 4.88 1.98
CA GLY A 48 -2.58 3.49 1.99
C GLY A 48 -3.11 2.70 0.81
N GLN A 49 -4.38 2.94 0.43
CA GLN A 49 -4.97 2.29 -0.73
C GLN A 49 -4.26 2.68 -2.02
N VAL A 50 -3.96 3.97 -2.19
CA VAL A 50 -3.24 4.46 -3.38
C VAL A 50 -1.85 3.86 -3.44
N LEU A 51 -1.13 3.87 -2.31
CA LEU A 51 0.22 3.32 -2.28
C LEU A 51 0.24 1.81 -2.50
N THR A 52 -0.73 1.10 -1.95
CA THR A 52 -0.86 -0.33 -2.16
C THR A 52 -1.08 -0.65 -3.64
N ARG A 53 -1.99 0.09 -4.27
CA ARG A 53 -2.28 -0.10 -5.68
C ARG A 53 -1.08 0.27 -6.55
N LEU A 54 -0.42 1.38 -6.23
CA LEU A 54 0.77 1.80 -6.96
C LEU A 54 1.86 0.72 -6.88
N ARG A 55 2.12 0.21 -5.68
CA ARG A 55 3.09 -0.86 -5.51
C ARG A 55 2.75 -2.08 -6.36
N ASP A 56 1.50 -2.51 -6.31
CA ASP A 56 1.08 -3.71 -7.01
C ASP A 56 1.15 -3.53 -8.52
N ASN A 57 0.80 -2.34 -9.02
CA ASN A 57 0.91 -2.02 -10.45
C ASN A 57 2.37 -1.98 -10.88
N LEU A 58 3.25 -1.39 -10.08
CA LEU A 58 4.67 -1.36 -10.41
C LEU A 58 5.28 -2.75 -10.44
N ARG A 59 4.86 -3.60 -9.49
CA ARG A 59 5.34 -4.98 -9.48
C ARG A 59 4.90 -5.71 -10.73
N HIS A 60 3.65 -5.53 -11.13
CA HIS A 60 3.13 -6.15 -12.34
C HIS A 60 3.93 -5.68 -13.57
N ASP A 61 4.19 -4.38 -13.66
CA ASP A 61 4.95 -3.84 -14.78
C ASP A 61 6.38 -4.38 -14.81
N LEU A 62 7.01 -4.49 -13.65
CA LEU A 62 8.36 -5.06 -13.57
C LEU A 62 8.38 -6.52 -14.00
N ASP A 63 7.38 -7.28 -13.60
CA ASP A 63 7.26 -8.68 -14.01
C ASP A 63 7.09 -8.78 -15.52
N GLN A 64 6.32 -7.89 -16.12
CA GLN A 64 6.12 -7.88 -17.56
C GLN A 64 7.43 -7.56 -18.29
N THR A 65 8.18 -6.57 -17.79
CA THR A 65 9.43 -6.18 -18.46
C THR A 65 10.53 -7.20 -18.27
N SER A 66 10.48 -8.00 -17.22
CA SER A 66 11.51 -9.00 -16.98
C SER A 66 11.27 -10.28 -17.76
N LYS A 67 10.11 -10.44 -18.38
CA LYS A 67 9.84 -11.62 -19.19
C LYS A 67 10.56 -11.52 -20.53
N PRO A 68 10.93 -12.66 -21.13
CA PRO A 68 11.52 -12.64 -22.45
C PRO A 68 10.63 -11.90 -23.45
N ALA A 69 11.27 -11.31 -24.44
CA ALA A 69 10.56 -10.51 -25.42
C ALA A 69 9.79 -11.35 -26.42
N HIS A 70 9.52 -12.56 -26.09
CA HIS A 70 8.82 -13.52 -26.92
C HIS A 70 7.47 -13.01 -27.41
N SER A 71 6.86 -12.19 -26.64
CA SER A 71 5.51 -11.75 -26.91
C SER A 71 5.45 -10.73 -28.01
N ARG A 72 6.57 -10.25 -28.40
CA ARG A 72 6.54 -9.16 -29.35
C ARG A 72 6.61 -9.68 -30.72
N PRO A 73 5.61 -9.41 -31.41
CA PRO A 73 5.81 -9.45 -32.85
C PRO A 73 6.53 -8.19 -33.24
#